data_c9cd8d24394386a9c77bc91fe8109889
#
_entry.id   c9cd8d24394386a9c77bc91fe8109889
#
_cell.length_a   1.000
_cell.length_b   1.000
_cell.length_c   1.000
_cell.angle_alpha   90.00
_cell.angle_beta   90.00
_cell.angle_gamma   90.00
#
_symmetry.space_group_name_H-M   'P 1'
#
loop_
_entity.id
_entity.type
_entity.pdbx_description
1 polymer ?
#
loop_
_entity_poly.entity_id
_entity_poly.type
_entity_poly.pdbx_seq_one_letter_code
_entity_poly.pdbx_strand_id
1 'polypeptide(L)'
;MPVTTVDKVIVSNRGAQHEVRCWGRCRDLQSPQRLVAADLKRGHASIVIDIDDNAQMSAIGGAAVLGPTDQRGAKEAIDAIDKAHTPDYIMLLDGPDVIPHILLVPISGLTDPDKDIPSDLPCAFSRRHARCRQTCRACRRTF
;
A
#
# COMPACT_ATOMS: atom_id res chain seq x y z
N MET A 1 -7.70 -21.28 -17.97
CA MET A 1 -7.41 -21.19 -16.51
C MET A 1 -8.47 -20.27 -15.93
N PRO A 2 -9.23 -20.65 -14.89
CA PRO A 2 -10.16 -19.71 -14.27
C PRO A 2 -9.33 -18.55 -13.71
N VAL A 3 -9.60 -17.34 -14.16
CA VAL A 3 -9.10 -16.13 -13.53
C VAL A 3 -9.78 -16.08 -12.19
N THR A 4 -9.07 -16.43 -11.13
CA THR A 4 -9.57 -16.25 -9.78
C THR A 4 -9.56 -14.74 -9.56
N THR A 5 -10.70 -14.11 -9.73
CA THR A 5 -10.86 -12.69 -9.42
C THR A 5 -10.58 -12.52 -7.92
N VAL A 6 -9.60 -11.70 -7.60
CA VAL A 6 -9.27 -11.34 -6.22
C VAL A 6 -10.07 -10.09 -5.90
N ASP A 7 -10.98 -10.18 -4.94
CA ASP A 7 -11.80 -9.04 -4.54
C ASP A 7 -10.98 -8.02 -3.75
N LYS A 8 -10.09 -8.51 -2.89
CA LYS A 8 -9.28 -7.65 -2.02
C LYS A 8 -7.82 -8.11 -1.93
N VAL A 9 -6.89 -7.17 -2.05
CA VAL A 9 -5.49 -7.38 -1.74
C VAL A 9 -5.14 -6.67 -0.43
N ILE A 10 -4.58 -7.40 0.51
CA ILE A 10 -4.03 -6.87 1.76
C ILE A 10 -2.53 -6.69 1.55
N VAL A 11 -2.10 -5.46 1.52
CA VAL A 11 -0.68 -5.09 1.35
C VAL A 11 -0.02 -4.97 2.71
N SER A 12 1.12 -5.62 2.89
CA SER A 12 1.87 -5.62 4.13
C SER A 12 3.38 -5.47 3.85
N ASN A 13 4.14 -5.17 4.89
CA ASN A 13 5.60 -5.20 4.89
C ASN A 13 6.05 -5.97 6.14
N ARG A 14 6.47 -7.20 5.94
CA ARG A 14 6.78 -8.14 7.03
C ARG A 14 7.98 -7.68 7.85
N GLY A 15 9.03 -7.18 7.21
CA GLY A 15 10.23 -6.70 7.87
C GLY A 15 9.94 -5.49 8.76
N ALA A 16 9.26 -4.48 8.21
CA ALA A 16 8.88 -3.28 8.96
C ALA A 16 7.92 -3.61 10.11
N GLN A 17 6.95 -4.50 9.90
CA GLN A 17 6.07 -4.96 10.99
C GLN A 17 6.84 -5.60 12.14
N HIS A 18 7.87 -6.37 11.84
CA HIS A 18 8.69 -6.99 12.87
C HIS A 18 9.44 -5.94 13.69
N GLU A 19 9.99 -4.93 13.05
CA GLU A 19 10.69 -3.84 13.74
C GLU A 19 9.76 -3.05 14.66
N VAL A 20 8.60 -2.61 14.17
CA VAL A 20 7.61 -1.87 14.96
C VAL A 20 7.10 -2.68 16.14
N ARG A 21 6.91 -3.98 15.97
CA ARG A 21 6.46 -4.88 17.05
C ARG A 21 7.48 -5.12 18.14
N CYS A 22 8.78 -5.08 17.82
CA CYS A 22 9.85 -5.23 18.82
C CYS A 22 9.91 -4.04 19.80
N TRP A 23 9.40 -2.87 19.44
CA TRP A 23 9.37 -1.67 20.26
C TRP A 23 8.10 -1.52 21.12
N GLY A 24 7.01 -2.18 20.75
CA GLY A 24 5.74 -2.16 21.48
C GLY A 24 5.40 -3.52 22.05
N ARG A 25 4.86 -3.59 23.27
CA ARG A 25 4.35 -4.84 23.87
C ARG A 25 3.47 -5.54 22.85
N CYS A 26 3.97 -6.66 22.33
CA CYS A 26 3.30 -7.51 21.35
C CYS A 26 1.93 -7.95 21.87
N ARG A 27 0.88 -7.18 21.64
CA ARG A 27 -0.48 -7.70 21.66
C ARG A 27 -0.75 -8.24 20.27
N ASP A 28 -1.34 -9.44 20.23
CA ASP A 28 -1.81 -10.18 19.05
C ASP A 28 -2.49 -9.26 18.02
N LEU A 29 -1.67 -8.49 17.29
CA LEU A 29 -2.14 -7.84 16.07
C LEU A 29 -2.48 -8.97 15.12
N GLN A 30 -3.71 -8.97 14.68
CA GLN A 30 -4.31 -10.04 13.90
C GLN A 30 -3.41 -10.35 12.72
N SER A 31 -2.89 -11.57 12.69
CA SER A 31 -2.15 -12.07 11.53
C SER A 31 -2.96 -11.76 10.26
N PRO A 32 -2.33 -11.25 9.18
CA PRO A 32 -3.02 -11.00 7.92
C PRO A 32 -3.84 -12.20 7.45
N GLN A 33 -3.39 -13.42 7.78
CA GLN A 33 -4.10 -14.66 7.48
C GLN A 33 -5.46 -14.78 8.20
N ARG A 34 -5.60 -14.18 9.39
CA ARG A 34 -6.91 -14.12 10.08
C ARG A 34 -7.89 -13.22 9.34
N LEU A 35 -7.40 -12.13 8.74
CA LEU A 35 -8.22 -11.25 7.91
C LEU A 35 -8.70 -12.00 6.65
N VAL A 36 -7.80 -12.68 5.97
CA VAL A 36 -8.14 -13.53 4.82
C VAL A 36 -9.19 -14.58 5.18
N ALA A 37 -9.02 -15.27 6.32
CA ALA A 37 -9.98 -16.26 6.79
C ALA A 37 -11.35 -15.64 7.15
N ALA A 38 -11.37 -14.43 7.67
CA ALA A 38 -12.61 -13.71 7.96
C ALA A 38 -13.32 -13.24 6.68
N ASP A 39 -12.57 -12.77 5.70
CA ASP A 39 -13.10 -12.36 4.41
C ASP A 39 -13.68 -13.55 3.64
N LEU A 40 -12.98 -14.68 3.63
CA LEU A 40 -13.47 -15.90 3.00
C LEU A 40 -14.82 -16.37 3.58
N LYS A 41 -15.01 -16.25 4.92
CA LYS A 41 -16.30 -16.55 5.56
C LYS A 41 -17.43 -15.61 5.11
N ARG A 42 -17.08 -14.42 4.62
CA ARG A 42 -18.01 -13.42 4.08
C ARG A 42 -18.21 -13.53 2.57
N GLY A 43 -17.53 -14.48 1.92
CA GLY A 43 -17.59 -14.69 0.47
C GLY A 43 -16.65 -13.79 -0.34
N HIS A 44 -15.67 -13.15 0.29
CA HIS A 44 -14.67 -12.32 -0.38
C HIS A 44 -13.35 -13.08 -0.58
N ALA A 45 -12.85 -13.07 -1.80
CA ALA A 45 -11.55 -13.63 -2.13
C ALA A 45 -10.45 -12.60 -1.82
N SER A 46 -9.74 -12.80 -0.72
CA SER A 46 -8.65 -11.91 -0.28
C SER A 46 -7.31 -12.62 -0.35
N ILE A 47 -6.27 -11.89 -0.74
CA ILE A 47 -4.87 -12.36 -0.69
C ILE A 47 -4.02 -11.36 0.09
N VAL A 48 -2.88 -11.84 0.62
CA VAL A 48 -1.86 -10.99 1.26
C VAL A 48 -0.65 -10.93 0.36
N ILE A 49 -0.14 -9.73 0.15
CA ILE A 49 1.11 -9.48 -0.56
C ILE A 49 2.02 -8.66 0.34
N ASP A 50 3.20 -9.21 0.62
CA ASP A 50 4.25 -8.52 1.36
C ASP A 50 5.14 -7.79 0.35
N ILE A 51 5.17 -6.45 0.40
CA ILE A 51 5.91 -5.62 -0.56
C ILE A 51 7.43 -5.72 -0.40
N ASP A 52 7.92 -6.23 0.71
CA ASP A 52 9.34 -6.52 0.97
C ASP A 52 9.76 -7.93 0.48
N ASP A 53 8.82 -8.77 0.06
CA ASP A 53 9.11 -10.10 -0.48
C ASP A 53 9.44 -10.01 -1.98
N ASN A 54 10.73 -10.20 -2.29
CA ASN A 54 11.21 -10.12 -3.67
C ASN A 54 10.59 -11.19 -4.57
N ALA A 55 10.26 -12.37 -4.06
CA ALA A 55 9.67 -13.43 -4.87
C ALA A 55 8.23 -13.09 -5.26
N GLN A 56 7.43 -12.60 -4.30
CA GLN A 56 6.07 -12.16 -4.57
C GLN A 56 6.03 -10.97 -5.53
N MET A 57 6.88 -9.95 -5.27
CA MET A 57 6.91 -8.76 -6.10
C MET A 57 7.40 -9.04 -7.52
N SER A 58 8.43 -9.86 -7.69
CA SER A 58 8.93 -10.25 -9.01
C SER A 58 7.90 -11.04 -9.81
N ALA A 59 7.10 -11.89 -9.16
CA ALA A 59 6.04 -12.67 -9.82
C ALA A 59 4.95 -11.78 -10.45
N ILE A 60 4.73 -10.59 -9.93
CA ILE A 60 3.76 -9.61 -10.45
C ILE A 60 4.42 -8.48 -11.28
N GLY A 61 5.72 -8.59 -11.53
CA GLY A 61 6.47 -7.60 -12.30
C GLY A 61 6.76 -6.30 -11.55
N GLY A 62 6.73 -6.33 -10.22
CA GLY A 62 7.12 -5.26 -9.33
C GLY A 62 8.52 -5.47 -8.74
N ALA A 63 9.03 -4.47 -8.02
CA ALA A 63 10.24 -4.55 -7.23
C ALA A 63 9.91 -4.58 -5.73
N ALA A 64 10.74 -5.31 -4.95
CA ALA A 64 10.58 -5.34 -3.51
C ALA A 64 11.00 -4.02 -2.87
N VAL A 65 10.24 -3.58 -1.86
CA VAL A 65 10.50 -2.35 -1.09
C VAL A 65 11.28 -2.73 0.17
N LEU A 66 12.57 -2.46 0.15
CA LEU A 66 13.48 -2.86 1.23
C LEU A 66 13.70 -1.76 2.29
N GLY A 67 13.37 -0.52 1.97
CA GLY A 67 13.59 0.62 2.86
C GLY A 67 12.30 1.11 3.52
N PRO A 68 12.31 1.38 4.84
CA PRO A 68 11.13 1.87 5.55
C PRO A 68 10.72 3.30 5.16
N THR A 69 11.58 4.01 4.42
CA THR A 69 11.35 5.38 3.96
C THR A 69 11.17 5.49 2.45
N ASP A 70 11.18 4.37 1.74
CA ASP A 70 11.05 4.36 0.28
C ASP A 70 9.58 4.51 -0.15
N GLN A 71 9.10 5.74 -0.07
CA GLN A 71 7.73 6.11 -0.44
C GLN A 71 7.43 5.83 -1.91
N ARG A 72 8.43 6.07 -2.78
CA ARG A 72 8.27 5.85 -4.22
C ARG A 72 8.20 4.38 -4.55
N GLY A 73 9.10 3.58 -3.99
CA GLY A 73 9.07 2.13 -4.15
C GLY A 73 7.76 1.53 -3.65
N ALA A 74 7.24 2.00 -2.51
CA ALA A 74 5.95 1.56 -1.98
C ALA A 74 4.80 1.88 -2.96
N LYS A 75 4.79 3.08 -3.56
CA LYS A 75 3.80 3.45 -4.58
C LYS A 75 3.90 2.58 -5.83
N GLU A 76 5.12 2.36 -6.33
CA GLU A 76 5.36 1.51 -7.52
C GLU A 76 4.96 0.06 -7.26
N ALA A 77 5.20 -0.46 -6.04
CA ALA A 77 4.76 -1.78 -5.62
C ALA A 77 3.23 -1.91 -5.61
N ILE A 78 2.52 -0.93 -5.05
CA ILE A 78 1.06 -0.90 -5.03
C ILE A 78 0.49 -0.82 -6.45
N ASP A 79 1.08 -0.02 -7.34
CA ASP A 79 0.67 0.06 -8.74
C ASP A 79 0.87 -1.27 -9.49
N ALA A 80 1.96 -2.01 -9.18
CA ALA A 80 2.19 -3.33 -9.74
C ALA A 80 1.14 -4.35 -9.26
N ILE A 81 0.78 -4.31 -7.98
CA ILE A 81 -0.28 -5.13 -7.37
C ILE A 81 -1.63 -4.86 -8.05
N ASP A 82 -2.01 -3.59 -8.16
CA ASP A 82 -3.26 -3.19 -8.81
C ASP A 82 -3.32 -3.66 -10.27
N LYS A 83 -2.22 -3.50 -10.98
CA LYS A 83 -2.11 -3.93 -12.38
C LYS A 83 -2.22 -5.45 -12.55
N ALA A 84 -1.62 -6.22 -11.65
CA ALA A 84 -1.55 -7.68 -11.74
C ALA A 84 -2.86 -8.35 -11.34
N HIS A 85 -3.49 -7.88 -10.29
CA HIS A 85 -4.65 -8.53 -9.68
C HIS A 85 -5.98 -7.85 -9.99
N THR A 86 -5.97 -6.56 -10.35
CA THR A 86 -7.17 -5.76 -10.61
C THR A 86 -8.24 -5.90 -9.52
N PRO A 87 -7.87 -5.80 -8.23
CA PRO A 87 -8.80 -6.03 -7.14
C PRO A 87 -9.82 -4.89 -7.04
N ASP A 88 -10.97 -5.16 -6.42
CA ASP A 88 -11.94 -4.13 -6.07
C ASP A 88 -11.43 -3.23 -4.94
N TYR A 89 -10.64 -3.81 -4.03
CA TYR A 89 -10.10 -3.11 -2.86
C TYR A 89 -8.62 -3.44 -2.63
N ILE A 90 -7.84 -2.41 -2.31
CA ILE A 90 -6.48 -2.54 -1.77
C ILE A 90 -6.52 -2.04 -0.33
N MET A 91 -6.15 -2.91 0.61
CA MET A 91 -6.05 -2.59 2.03
C MET A 91 -4.57 -2.48 2.40
N LEU A 92 -4.14 -1.29 2.83
CA LEU A 92 -2.83 -1.12 3.43
C LEU A 92 -2.90 -1.55 4.89
N LEU A 93 -2.08 -2.52 5.26
CA LEU A 93 -2.05 -3.03 6.63
C LEU A 93 -1.01 -2.25 7.44
N ASP A 94 -1.45 -1.73 8.59
CA ASP A 94 -0.70 -0.87 9.48
C ASP A 94 -0.51 0.58 8.98
N GLY A 95 0.34 1.34 9.68
CA GLY A 95 0.53 2.77 9.44
C GLY A 95 1.72 3.10 8.54
N PRO A 96 2.05 4.39 8.45
CA PRO A 96 3.17 4.90 7.64
C PRO A 96 4.54 4.32 8.02
N ASP A 97 4.67 3.82 9.24
CA ASP A 97 5.91 3.20 9.76
C ASP A 97 6.14 1.80 9.16
N VAL A 98 5.10 1.18 8.61
CA VAL A 98 5.15 -0.15 8.00
C VAL A 98 5.07 -0.05 6.48
N ILE A 99 4.12 0.72 5.98
CA ILE A 99 4.01 1.00 4.54
C ILE A 99 4.24 2.50 4.35
N PRO A 100 5.36 2.90 3.73
CA PRO A 100 5.69 4.32 3.57
C PRO A 100 4.60 5.06 2.79
N HIS A 101 4.00 6.04 3.43
CA HIS A 101 3.04 6.93 2.79
C HIS A 101 3.77 8.08 2.11
N ILE A 102 3.23 8.57 1.00
CA ILE A 102 3.80 9.73 0.32
C ILE A 102 3.51 10.98 1.14
N LEU A 103 4.56 11.77 1.40
CA LEU A 103 4.42 13.05 2.08
C LEU A 103 3.85 14.09 1.11
N LEU A 104 2.71 14.64 1.46
CA LEU A 104 2.07 15.72 0.71
C LEU A 104 2.46 17.06 1.31
N VAL A 105 2.88 18.00 0.44
CA VAL A 105 3.10 19.37 0.83
C VAL A 105 1.74 20.07 0.97
N PRO A 106 1.45 20.73 2.11
CA PRO A 106 0.22 21.49 2.30
C PRO A 106 0.03 22.54 1.20
N ILE A 107 -1.21 22.88 0.94
CA ILE A 107 -1.56 23.92 -0.04
C ILE A 107 -0.94 25.25 0.43
N SER A 108 -0.16 25.89 -0.44
CA SER A 108 0.47 27.18 -0.15
C SER A 108 -0.59 28.22 0.27
N GLY A 109 -0.44 28.76 1.48
CA GLY A 109 -1.36 29.75 2.06
C GLY A 109 -2.08 29.26 3.33
N LEU A 110 -2.02 27.97 3.65
CA LEU A 110 -2.40 27.46 4.97
C LEU A 110 -1.16 27.46 5.86
N THR A 111 -1.22 28.17 6.97
CA THR A 111 -0.21 28.14 8.04
C THR A 111 -0.43 26.88 8.86
N ASP A 112 -0.12 25.73 8.29
CA ASP A 112 -0.12 24.48 9.03
C ASP A 112 1.28 24.28 9.62
N PRO A 113 1.43 24.02 10.92
CA PRO A 113 2.71 23.69 11.52
C PRO A 113 3.30 22.37 10.96
N ASP A 114 2.44 21.49 10.46
CA ASP A 114 2.85 20.23 9.85
C ASP A 114 3.22 20.46 8.37
N LYS A 115 4.51 20.53 8.10
CA LYS A 115 5.03 20.78 6.75
C LYS A 115 4.85 19.60 5.79
N ASP A 116 4.77 18.38 6.33
CA ASP A 116 4.73 17.14 5.56
C ASP A 116 3.63 16.23 6.13
N ILE A 117 2.56 16.04 5.38
CA ILE A 117 1.42 15.23 5.80
C ILE A 117 1.51 13.86 5.11
N PRO A 118 1.72 12.76 5.86
CA PRO A 118 1.67 11.43 5.29
C PRO A 118 0.28 11.13 4.72
N SER A 119 0.22 10.65 3.48
CA SER A 119 -1.04 10.35 2.82
C SER A 119 -0.95 9.04 2.03
N ASP A 120 -2.00 8.25 2.11
CA ASP A 120 -2.26 7.08 1.28
C ASP A 120 -2.96 7.42 -0.04
N LEU A 121 -3.48 8.65 -0.18
CA LEU A 121 -4.16 9.11 -1.39
C LEU A 121 -3.39 8.81 -2.68
N PRO A 122 -2.07 9.05 -2.79
CA PRO A 122 -1.34 8.69 -3.99
C PRO A 122 -1.36 7.19 -4.29
N CYS A 123 -1.48 6.35 -3.28
CA CYS A 123 -1.62 4.90 -3.43
C CYS A 123 -3.00 4.49 -3.96
N ALA A 124 -4.04 5.27 -3.66
CA ALA A 124 -5.40 5.05 -4.16
C ALA A 124 -5.56 5.41 -5.65
N PHE A 125 -4.65 6.21 -6.21
CA PHE A 125 -4.69 6.61 -7.62
C PHE A 125 -3.75 5.74 -8.46
N SER A 126 -4.28 4.66 -9.02
CA SER A 126 -3.54 3.91 -10.02
C SER A 126 -3.42 4.68 -11.34
N ARG A 127 -2.40 4.34 -12.15
CA ARG A 127 -2.23 4.94 -13.49
C ARG A 127 -3.44 4.74 -14.42
N ARG A 128 -4.35 3.83 -14.11
CA ARG A 128 -5.58 3.62 -14.89
C ARG A 128 -6.55 4.79 -14.78
N HIS A 129 -6.52 5.54 -13.68
CA HIS A 129 -7.32 6.73 -13.49
C HIS A 129 -6.63 8.00 -14.00
N ALA A 130 -5.81 7.88 -15.04
CA ALA A 130 -5.03 8.96 -15.66
C ALA A 130 -5.85 10.18 -16.11
N ARG A 131 -7.18 10.12 -16.09
CA ARG A 131 -8.04 11.28 -16.35
C ARG A 131 -8.01 12.32 -15.22
N CYS A 132 -7.55 11.95 -14.02
CA CYS A 132 -7.41 12.91 -12.90
C CYS A 132 -6.12 13.74 -12.96
N ARG A 133 -5.19 13.45 -13.89
CA ARG A 133 -3.92 14.20 -14.04
C ARG A 133 -4.06 15.68 -14.37
N GLN A 134 -5.23 16.13 -14.83
CA GLN A 134 -5.40 17.52 -15.25
C GLN A 134 -5.73 18.48 -14.09
N THR A 135 -6.19 17.99 -12.95
CA THR A 135 -6.69 18.84 -11.86
C THR A 135 -5.84 18.84 -10.59
N CYS A 136 -4.99 17.86 -10.37
CA CYS A 136 -4.17 17.80 -9.16
C CYS A 136 -2.74 18.32 -9.39
N ARG A 137 -2.45 19.53 -8.89
CA ARG A 137 -1.10 20.14 -8.94
C ARG A 137 -0.05 19.31 -8.18
N ALA A 138 -0.43 18.55 -7.17
CA ALA A 138 0.45 17.69 -6.39
C ALA A 138 1.05 16.56 -7.23
N CYS A 139 0.27 15.96 -8.15
CA CYS A 139 0.76 14.91 -9.04
C CYS A 139 1.75 15.39 -10.12
N ARG A 140 1.88 16.69 -10.35
CA ARG A 140 2.79 17.23 -11.38
C ARG A 140 4.23 17.42 -10.92
N ARG A 141 4.51 17.42 -9.63
CA ARG A 141 5.84 17.70 -9.07
C ARG A 141 6.63 16.47 -8.61
N THR A 142 6.03 15.31 -8.64
CA THR A 142 6.64 14.06 -8.14
C THR A 142 7.05 13.08 -9.24
N PHE A 143 7.01 13.50 -10.53
CA PHE A 143 7.49 12.68 -11.65
C PHE A 143 8.43 13.46 -12.54
#